data_dfc901182feb3b8908eb7dcc62639af3
#
_entry.id   dfc901182feb3b8908eb7dcc62639af3
#
_cell.length_a   1.000
_cell.length_b   1.000
_cell.length_c   1.000
_cell.angle_alpha   90.00
_cell.angle_beta   90.00
_cell.angle_gamma   90.00
#
_symmetry.space_group_name_H-M   'P 1'
#
loop_
_entity.id
_entity.type
_entity.pdbx_description
1 polymer ?
#
loop_
_entity_poly.entity_id
_entity_poly.type
_entity_poly.pdbx_seq_one_letter_code
_entity_poly.pdbx_strand_id
1 'polypeptide(L)'
;MSQTLTQESAHASALPIAHPAKPTSRFIQYFRAFGGLFLRDLHVLRRELFPFVIRVCMNPLLFLFVFTYIMPHMSGGAAMNPTAAMAGANFATVLLPGLMAVAIMFSGIAAVALPLAQEFGITREIDDRVMCPLPVAAVAIEKICFSAMQSMIAAIIVFPLAYYVPSTPVHAHVSSWPFLIVVMILASLLAGALGLFIGTSVKPQQIGLIFGVVVMPITFLGCVYYPWAQLGGMPFIKYGVLINPIVYMSEGLRAALTPGQHMNQMLILTMLTAFLALLTTLGIRGFLRRVIG
;
A
#
# COMPACT_ATOMS: atom_id res chain seq x y z
N MET A 1 31.69 -64.79 17.77
CA MET A 1 31.29 -63.75 16.80
C MET A 1 29.77 -63.67 16.66
N SER A 2 29.02 -63.97 17.74
CA SER A 2 27.54 -64.06 17.72
C SER A 2 26.84 -63.27 18.87
N GLN A 3 27.61 -62.53 19.67
CA GLN A 3 27.04 -61.78 20.80
C GLN A 3 27.02 -60.25 20.65
N THR A 4 27.58 -59.73 19.57
CA THR A 4 27.61 -58.29 19.30
C THR A 4 26.43 -57.74 18.50
N LEU A 5 25.60 -58.60 17.92
CA LEU A 5 24.43 -58.19 17.11
C LEU A 5 23.10 -58.04 17.92
N THR A 6 23.07 -58.49 19.17
CA THR A 6 21.88 -58.46 20.03
C THR A 6 21.81 -57.19 20.90
N GLN A 7 22.87 -56.37 20.99
CA GLN A 7 22.84 -55.16 21.82
C GLN A 7 22.52 -53.86 21.06
N GLU A 8 22.53 -53.91 19.73
CA GLU A 8 22.27 -52.76 18.88
C GLU A 8 20.77 -52.53 18.60
N SER A 9 19.91 -53.54 18.88
CA SER A 9 18.46 -53.43 18.71
C SER A 9 17.71 -52.85 19.94
N ALA A 10 18.40 -52.66 21.08
CA ALA A 10 17.76 -52.16 22.32
C ALA A 10 17.80 -50.63 22.48
N HIS A 11 18.47 -49.93 21.59
CA HIS A 11 18.52 -48.46 21.55
C HIS A 11 17.69 -47.83 20.43
N ALA A 12 16.70 -48.55 19.90
CA ALA A 12 15.61 -47.90 19.18
C ALA A 12 14.83 -47.07 20.23
N SER A 13 15.40 -45.91 20.58
CA SER A 13 14.80 -44.91 21.47
C SER A 13 13.38 -44.65 20.99
N ALA A 14 12.43 -45.02 21.83
CA ALA A 14 11.01 -44.67 21.63
C ALA A 14 10.93 -43.17 21.34
N LEU A 15 10.61 -42.87 20.09
CA LEU A 15 10.27 -41.50 19.72
C LEU A 15 9.21 -41.02 20.70
N PRO A 16 9.37 -39.86 21.35
CA PRO A 16 8.38 -39.38 22.30
C PRO A 16 7.04 -39.34 21.58
N ILE A 17 6.10 -40.15 22.05
CA ILE A 17 4.72 -40.14 21.55
C ILE A 17 4.22 -38.70 21.77
N ALA A 18 4.12 -37.96 20.69
CA ALA A 18 3.58 -36.60 20.73
C ALA A 18 2.17 -36.70 21.32
N HIS A 19 2.01 -36.22 22.55
CA HIS A 19 0.71 -36.14 23.17
C HIS A 19 -0.21 -35.37 22.22
N PRO A 20 -1.43 -35.89 21.94
CA PRO A 20 -2.38 -35.17 21.10
C PRO A 20 -2.64 -33.81 21.75
N ALA A 21 -2.24 -32.75 21.04
CA ALA A 21 -2.47 -31.39 21.48
C ALA A 21 -3.98 -31.22 21.76
N LYS A 22 -4.33 -30.64 22.90
CA LYS A 22 -5.72 -30.35 23.26
C LYS A 22 -6.41 -29.68 22.08
N PRO A 23 -7.65 -30.08 21.72
CA PRO A 23 -8.37 -29.50 20.59
C PRO A 23 -8.60 -28.01 20.89
N THR A 24 -7.71 -27.17 20.38
CA THR A 24 -7.90 -25.74 20.39
C THR A 24 -9.00 -25.39 19.38
N SER A 25 -9.91 -24.49 19.76
CA SER A 25 -10.96 -24.00 18.86
C SER A 25 -10.35 -23.62 17.51
N ARG A 26 -10.97 -24.03 16.39
CA ARG A 26 -10.51 -23.72 15.02
C ARG A 26 -10.28 -22.21 14.83
N PHE A 27 -11.10 -21.39 15.48
CA PHE A 27 -10.96 -19.93 15.43
C PHE A 27 -9.63 -19.47 16.06
N ILE A 28 -9.23 -20.04 17.21
CA ILE A 28 -7.96 -19.70 17.86
C ILE A 28 -6.78 -20.15 16.99
N GLN A 29 -6.88 -21.29 16.33
CA GLN A 29 -5.85 -21.79 15.40
C GLN A 29 -5.70 -20.84 14.20
N TYR A 30 -6.80 -20.39 13.60
CA TYR A 30 -6.80 -19.43 12.50
C TYR A 30 -6.19 -18.09 12.90
N PHE A 31 -6.56 -17.56 14.06
CA PHE A 31 -6.03 -16.29 14.55
C PHE A 31 -4.53 -16.37 14.85
N ARG A 32 -4.08 -17.48 15.45
CA ARG A 32 -2.64 -17.71 15.71
C ARG A 32 -1.85 -17.86 14.42
N ALA A 33 -2.37 -18.58 13.44
CA ALA A 33 -1.72 -18.76 12.15
C ALA A 33 -1.66 -17.44 11.36
N PHE A 34 -2.75 -16.66 11.33
CA PHE A 34 -2.79 -15.32 10.76
C PHE A 34 -1.76 -14.37 11.41
N GLY A 35 -1.75 -14.33 12.75
CA GLY A 35 -0.77 -13.56 13.51
C GLY A 35 0.67 -14.00 13.27
N GLY A 36 0.90 -15.32 13.12
CA GLY A 36 2.22 -15.87 12.80
C GLY A 36 2.73 -15.41 11.43
N LEU A 37 1.89 -15.42 10.40
CA LEU A 37 2.24 -14.92 9.07
C LEU A 37 2.53 -13.42 9.10
N PHE A 38 1.66 -12.64 9.74
CA PHE A 38 1.82 -11.20 9.88
C PHE A 38 3.11 -10.82 10.62
N LEU A 39 3.43 -11.52 11.73
CA LEU A 39 4.67 -11.31 12.49
C LEU A 39 5.92 -11.70 11.69
N ARG A 40 5.84 -12.74 10.88
CA ARG A 40 6.93 -13.13 9.97
C ARG A 40 7.22 -12.00 8.99
N ASP A 41 6.19 -11.49 8.31
CA ASP A 41 6.34 -10.43 7.31
C ASP A 41 6.79 -9.11 7.97
N LEU A 42 6.35 -8.83 9.20
CA LEU A 42 6.85 -7.72 10.01
C LEU A 42 8.34 -7.86 10.37
N HIS A 43 8.78 -9.08 10.68
CA HIS A 43 10.19 -9.35 10.97
C HIS A 43 11.08 -9.15 9.75
N VAL A 44 10.61 -9.55 8.57
CA VAL A 44 11.29 -9.29 7.29
C VAL A 44 11.39 -7.78 7.03
N LEU A 45 10.27 -7.05 7.17
CA LEU A 45 10.26 -5.60 7.02
C LEU A 45 11.26 -4.90 7.97
N ARG A 46 11.34 -5.36 9.23
CA ARG A 46 12.28 -4.79 10.20
C ARG A 46 13.74 -4.95 9.78
N ARG A 47 14.09 -6.04 9.11
CA ARG A 47 15.44 -6.25 8.57
C ARG A 47 15.73 -5.37 7.35
N GLU A 48 14.68 -5.05 6.58
CA GLU A 48 14.77 -4.25 5.36
C GLU A 48 14.29 -2.80 5.56
N LEU A 49 14.24 -2.30 6.80
CA LEU A 49 13.75 -0.94 7.08
C LEU A 49 14.54 0.13 6.32
N PHE A 50 15.85 0.01 6.26
CA PHE A 50 16.70 1.00 5.59
C PHE A 50 16.44 1.09 4.08
N PRO A 51 16.47 0.00 3.29
CA PRO A 51 16.06 0.03 1.89
C PRO A 51 14.61 0.49 1.69
N PHE A 52 13.71 0.11 2.59
CA PHE A 52 12.31 0.53 2.54
C PHE A 52 12.17 2.04 2.69
N VAL A 53 12.80 2.64 3.70
CA VAL A 53 12.75 4.10 3.94
C VAL A 53 13.32 4.87 2.75
N ILE A 54 14.48 4.45 2.23
CA ILE A 54 15.07 5.08 1.03
C ILE A 54 14.08 5.05 -0.13
N ARG A 55 13.51 3.89 -0.43
CA ARG A 55 12.54 3.73 -1.54
C ARG A 55 11.31 4.61 -1.36
N VAL A 56 10.78 4.71 -0.13
CA VAL A 56 9.61 5.53 0.17
C VAL A 56 9.92 7.02 0.07
N CYS A 57 11.10 7.45 0.53
CA CYS A 57 11.49 8.86 0.54
C CYS A 57 11.90 9.39 -0.84
N MET A 58 12.52 8.57 -1.68
CA MET A 58 13.11 9.01 -2.95
C MET A 58 12.11 9.71 -3.86
N ASN A 59 10.94 9.12 -4.06
CA ASN A 59 9.94 9.65 -4.98
C ASN A 59 9.34 10.99 -4.48
N PRO A 60 8.80 11.10 -3.26
CA PRO A 60 8.32 12.37 -2.71
C PRO A 60 9.41 13.44 -2.62
N LEU A 61 10.64 13.04 -2.26
CA LEU A 61 11.75 13.97 -2.11
C LEU A 61 12.13 14.61 -3.45
N LEU A 62 12.21 13.82 -4.51
CA LEU A 62 12.48 14.33 -5.85
C LEU A 62 11.39 15.29 -6.31
N PHE A 63 10.12 14.96 -6.11
CA PHE A 63 9.01 15.84 -6.45
C PHE A 63 9.04 17.14 -5.64
N LEU A 64 9.20 17.06 -4.32
CA LEU A 64 9.33 18.24 -3.48
C LEU A 64 10.50 19.11 -3.93
N PHE A 65 11.66 18.52 -4.18
CA PHE A 65 12.84 19.28 -4.62
C PHE A 65 12.61 20.01 -5.95
N VAL A 66 12.06 19.30 -6.95
CA VAL A 66 11.78 19.90 -8.25
C VAL A 66 10.77 21.02 -8.14
N PHE A 67 9.64 20.80 -7.46
CA PHE A 67 8.53 21.75 -7.42
C PHE A 67 8.74 22.90 -6.43
N THR A 68 9.54 22.72 -5.37
CA THR A 68 9.74 23.76 -4.36
C THR A 68 11.05 24.52 -4.51
N TYR A 69 12.06 23.95 -5.19
CA TYR A 69 13.34 24.62 -5.43
C TYR A 69 13.57 24.93 -6.92
N ILE A 70 13.51 23.94 -7.80
CA ILE A 70 13.91 24.15 -9.21
C ILE A 70 12.89 25.02 -9.94
N MET A 71 11.61 24.70 -9.87
CA MET A 71 10.56 25.43 -10.60
C MET A 71 10.48 26.92 -10.24
N PRO A 72 10.45 27.35 -8.95
CA PRO A 72 10.44 28.75 -8.60
C PRO A 72 11.67 29.52 -9.10
N HIS A 73 12.86 28.90 -9.08
CA HIS A 73 14.09 29.56 -9.56
C HIS A 73 14.10 29.70 -11.10
N MET A 74 13.54 28.75 -11.84
CA MET A 74 13.45 28.85 -13.30
C MET A 74 12.44 29.88 -13.78
N SER A 75 11.37 30.11 -13.03
CA SER A 75 10.28 31.04 -13.39
C SER A 75 10.46 32.45 -12.90
N GLY A 76 11.64 32.81 -12.39
CA GLY A 76 11.92 34.19 -11.91
C GLY A 76 10.99 34.65 -10.77
N GLY A 77 10.46 33.71 -10.01
CA GLY A 77 9.58 33.98 -8.86
C GLY A 77 8.13 34.37 -9.19
N ALA A 78 7.81 34.62 -10.48
CA ALA A 78 6.49 35.20 -10.82
C ALA A 78 5.57 34.25 -11.63
N ALA A 79 6.09 33.22 -12.29
CA ALA A 79 5.37 32.69 -13.44
C ALA A 79 4.73 31.31 -13.30
N MET A 80 5.00 30.53 -12.27
CA MET A 80 4.30 29.27 -12.09
C MET A 80 3.64 29.17 -10.72
N ASN A 81 2.70 30.05 -10.53
CA ASN A 81 1.55 29.76 -9.67
C ASN A 81 0.43 29.19 -10.55
N PRO A 82 0.38 27.90 -10.87
CA PRO A 82 -0.85 27.31 -11.40
C PRO A 82 -1.99 27.46 -10.40
N THR A 83 -1.65 27.94 -9.23
CA THR A 83 -2.52 28.18 -8.09
C THR A 83 -2.53 29.63 -7.62
N ALA A 84 -2.14 30.59 -8.43
CA ALA A 84 -2.50 31.99 -8.15
C ALA A 84 -4.02 32.16 -8.01
N ALA A 85 -4.81 31.24 -8.53
CA ALA A 85 -6.24 31.11 -8.29
C ALA A 85 -6.61 30.51 -6.91
N MET A 86 -5.66 29.91 -6.18
CA MET A 86 -5.87 29.43 -4.80
C MET A 86 -5.31 30.50 -3.85
N ALA A 87 -6.10 31.54 -3.63
CA ALA A 87 -5.81 32.64 -2.76
C ALA A 87 -5.13 32.19 -1.45
N GLY A 88 -3.80 32.41 -1.31
CA GLY A 88 -3.06 32.31 -0.06
C GLY A 88 -2.51 30.94 0.34
N ALA A 89 -2.74 29.85 -0.40
CA ALA A 89 -2.16 28.55 -0.07
C ALA A 89 -0.80 28.36 -0.78
N ASN A 90 0.25 28.10 0.01
CA ASN A 90 1.56 27.74 -0.53
C ASN A 90 1.45 26.44 -1.33
N PHE A 91 2.07 26.38 -2.51
CA PHE A 91 2.03 25.20 -3.38
C PHE A 91 2.45 23.91 -2.66
N ALA A 92 3.43 23.98 -1.77
CA ALA A 92 3.86 22.85 -0.95
C ALA A 92 2.72 22.29 -0.08
N THR A 93 1.83 23.13 0.45
CA THR A 93 0.66 22.72 1.25
C THR A 93 -0.35 21.95 0.40
N VAL A 94 -0.56 22.37 -0.86
CA VAL A 94 -1.47 21.67 -1.80
C VAL A 94 -0.90 20.33 -2.26
N LEU A 95 0.43 20.26 -2.40
CA LEU A 95 1.14 19.08 -2.89
C LEU A 95 1.22 17.96 -1.84
N LEU A 96 1.30 18.30 -0.54
CA LEU A 96 1.48 17.34 0.55
C LEU A 96 0.47 16.18 0.54
N PRO A 97 -0.87 16.39 0.47
CA PRO A 97 -1.83 15.29 0.46
C PRO A 97 -1.66 14.34 -0.74
N GLY A 98 -1.35 14.93 -1.90
CA GLY A 98 -1.07 14.16 -3.10
C GLY A 98 0.18 13.28 -2.98
N LEU A 99 1.27 13.81 -2.44
CA LEU A 99 2.50 13.03 -2.20
C LEU A 99 2.29 11.91 -1.20
N MET A 100 1.48 12.14 -0.15
CA MET A 100 1.08 11.09 0.79
C MET A 100 0.27 10.00 0.08
N ALA A 101 -0.68 10.36 -0.79
CA ALA A 101 -1.45 9.40 -1.57
C ALA A 101 -0.56 8.55 -2.49
N VAL A 102 0.43 9.18 -3.14
CA VAL A 102 1.43 8.47 -3.96
C VAL A 102 2.26 7.52 -3.13
N ALA A 103 2.75 7.94 -1.98
CA ALA A 103 3.54 7.10 -1.10
C ALA A 103 2.74 5.89 -0.59
N ILE A 104 1.48 6.08 -0.20
CA ILE A 104 0.55 5.01 0.19
C ILE A 104 0.39 4.02 -0.96
N MET A 105 0.11 4.52 -2.15
CA MET A 105 -0.19 3.68 -3.31
C MET A 105 1.03 2.87 -3.76
N PHE A 106 2.18 3.52 -3.97
CA PHE A 106 3.40 2.82 -4.40
C PHE A 106 3.88 1.82 -3.37
N SER A 107 3.89 2.20 -2.08
CA SER A 107 4.28 1.30 -1.00
C SER A 107 3.32 0.12 -0.90
N GLY A 108 2.01 0.36 -0.96
CA GLY A 108 0.99 -0.68 -0.84
C GLY A 108 0.99 -1.66 -2.00
N ILE A 109 1.06 -1.16 -3.24
CA ILE A 109 1.15 -2.05 -4.41
C ILE A 109 2.43 -2.87 -4.37
N ALA A 110 3.58 -2.23 -4.09
CA ALA A 110 4.87 -2.90 -4.05
C ALA A 110 4.94 -3.96 -2.94
N ALA A 111 4.35 -3.70 -1.78
CA ALA A 111 4.35 -4.62 -0.64
C ALA A 111 3.62 -5.94 -0.92
N VAL A 112 2.68 -5.96 -1.86
CA VAL A 112 1.96 -7.18 -2.23
C VAL A 112 2.42 -7.71 -3.59
N ALA A 113 2.46 -6.88 -4.62
CA ALA A 113 2.70 -7.33 -5.98
C ALA A 113 4.11 -7.90 -6.19
N LEU A 114 5.15 -7.29 -5.56
CA LEU A 114 6.53 -7.77 -5.71
C LEU A 114 6.78 -9.11 -5.02
N PRO A 115 6.40 -9.30 -3.72
CA PRO A 115 6.53 -10.62 -3.09
C PRO A 115 5.72 -11.70 -3.80
N LEU A 116 4.47 -11.40 -4.23
CA LEU A 116 3.68 -12.35 -4.99
C LEU A 116 4.34 -12.77 -6.30
N ALA A 117 5.01 -11.84 -7.00
CA ALA A 117 5.77 -12.18 -8.19
C ALA A 117 6.91 -13.16 -7.90
N GLN A 118 7.61 -12.97 -6.80
CA GLN A 118 8.70 -13.85 -6.38
C GLN A 118 8.15 -15.21 -5.94
N GLU A 119 7.11 -15.22 -5.11
CA GLU A 119 6.48 -16.43 -4.59
C GLU A 119 5.87 -17.30 -5.71
N PHE A 120 5.25 -16.71 -6.74
CA PHE A 120 4.70 -17.44 -7.88
C PHE A 120 5.75 -17.78 -8.94
N GLY A 121 6.82 -16.99 -9.07
CA GLY A 121 7.76 -17.13 -10.19
C GLY A 121 9.06 -17.85 -9.85
N ILE A 122 9.64 -17.64 -8.67
CA ILE A 122 10.99 -18.05 -8.33
C ILE A 122 11.01 -19.04 -7.17
N THR A 123 10.44 -18.69 -6.04
CA THR A 123 10.59 -19.44 -4.80
C THR A 123 9.55 -20.52 -4.58
N ARG A 124 8.37 -20.41 -5.22
CA ARG A 124 7.19 -21.27 -5.00
C ARG A 124 6.77 -21.38 -3.52
N GLU A 125 7.16 -20.42 -2.70
CA GLU A 125 6.81 -20.38 -1.27
C GLU A 125 5.31 -20.28 -1.01
N ILE A 126 4.53 -19.99 -2.04
CA ILE A 126 3.07 -19.92 -1.94
C ILE A 126 2.48 -21.27 -1.55
N ASP A 127 3.09 -22.37 -2.01
CA ASP A 127 2.64 -23.73 -1.70
C ASP A 127 2.78 -24.03 -0.20
N ASP A 128 3.87 -23.58 0.43
CA ASP A 128 4.10 -23.72 1.87
C ASP A 128 3.13 -22.85 2.70
N ARG A 129 2.82 -21.64 2.21
CA ARG A 129 1.86 -20.75 2.89
C ARG A 129 0.43 -21.27 2.83
N VAL A 130 0.07 -21.98 1.77
CA VAL A 130 -1.27 -22.58 1.61
C VAL A 130 -1.41 -23.86 2.44
N MET A 131 -0.31 -24.54 2.77
CA MET A 131 -0.31 -25.68 3.70
C MET A 131 -0.59 -25.29 5.17
N CYS A 132 -0.55 -24.01 5.51
CA CYS A 132 -0.99 -23.54 6.83
C CYS A 132 -2.48 -23.88 7.05
N PRO A 133 -2.92 -24.12 8.30
CA PRO A 133 -4.33 -24.40 8.62
C PRO A 133 -5.21 -23.14 8.50
N LEU A 134 -5.03 -22.38 7.40
CA LEU A 134 -5.76 -21.16 7.07
C LEU A 134 -6.45 -21.32 5.74
N PRO A 135 -7.69 -20.82 5.57
CA PRO A 135 -8.27 -20.72 4.25
C PRO A 135 -7.41 -19.82 3.35
N VAL A 136 -7.22 -20.22 2.11
CA VAL A 136 -6.37 -19.49 1.12
C VAL A 136 -6.76 -18.02 0.99
N ALA A 137 -8.05 -17.72 1.09
CA ALA A 137 -8.54 -16.34 1.11
C ALA A 137 -8.01 -15.52 2.31
N ALA A 138 -7.79 -16.15 3.47
CA ALA A 138 -7.28 -15.45 4.65
C ALA A 138 -5.80 -15.07 4.49
N VAL A 139 -5.02 -15.86 3.74
CA VAL A 139 -3.65 -15.49 3.37
C VAL A 139 -3.63 -14.25 2.48
N ALA A 140 -4.56 -14.16 1.52
CA ALA A 140 -4.69 -12.97 0.68
C ALA A 140 -5.08 -11.71 1.49
N ILE A 141 -5.98 -11.86 2.46
CA ILE A 141 -6.38 -10.76 3.37
C ILE A 141 -5.20 -10.35 4.26
N GLU A 142 -4.43 -11.31 4.77
CA GLU A 142 -3.22 -11.01 5.55
C GLU A 142 -2.24 -10.13 4.77
N LYS A 143 -1.97 -10.46 3.50
CA LYS A 143 -1.11 -9.64 2.64
C LYS A 143 -1.64 -8.22 2.45
N ILE A 144 -2.96 -8.04 2.30
CA ILE A 144 -3.58 -6.70 2.24
C ILE A 144 -3.38 -5.95 3.56
N CYS A 145 -3.62 -6.60 4.70
CA CYS A 145 -3.45 -5.98 6.03
C CYS A 145 -2.00 -5.58 6.30
N PHE A 146 -1.05 -6.45 5.98
CA PHE A 146 0.38 -6.16 6.11
C PHE A 146 0.80 -4.99 5.22
N SER A 147 0.37 -5.00 3.96
CA SER A 147 0.57 -3.90 3.02
C SER A 147 -0.03 -2.59 3.50
N ALA A 148 -1.22 -2.62 4.08
CA ALA A 148 -1.86 -1.42 4.64
C ALA A 148 -1.02 -0.82 5.77
N MET A 149 -0.49 -1.64 6.68
CA MET A 149 0.42 -1.16 7.73
C MET A 149 1.67 -0.52 7.12
N GLN A 150 2.30 -1.17 6.14
CA GLN A 150 3.50 -0.66 5.46
C GLN A 150 3.22 0.66 4.73
N SER A 151 2.06 0.79 4.09
CA SER A 151 1.61 2.01 3.40
C SER A 151 1.34 3.17 4.37
N MET A 152 0.76 2.88 5.54
CA MET A 152 0.58 3.88 6.60
C MET A 152 1.92 4.40 7.11
N ILE A 153 2.90 3.52 7.33
CA ILE A 153 4.26 3.92 7.70
C ILE A 153 4.87 4.82 6.62
N ALA A 154 4.69 4.48 5.33
CA ALA A 154 5.15 5.31 4.23
C ALA A 154 4.53 6.72 4.24
N ALA A 155 3.23 6.83 4.47
CA ALA A 155 2.55 8.13 4.58
C ALA A 155 3.07 8.96 5.76
N ILE A 156 3.29 8.32 6.91
CA ILE A 156 3.83 8.98 8.11
C ILE A 156 5.26 9.49 7.87
N ILE A 157 6.08 8.75 7.13
CA ILE A 157 7.45 9.18 6.77
C ILE A 157 7.43 10.38 5.82
N VAL A 158 6.49 10.43 4.88
CA VAL A 158 6.37 11.54 3.93
C VAL A 158 5.97 12.85 4.61
N PHE A 159 5.22 12.80 5.70
CA PHE A 159 4.75 14.00 6.40
C PHE A 159 5.91 14.90 6.89
N PRO A 160 6.89 14.41 7.70
CA PRO A 160 8.04 15.23 8.10
C PRO A 160 8.92 15.63 6.91
N LEU A 161 9.03 14.78 5.88
CA LEU A 161 9.77 15.12 4.67
C LEU A 161 9.16 16.35 3.99
N ALA A 162 7.85 16.38 3.84
CA ALA A 162 7.13 17.50 3.25
C ALA A 162 7.14 18.76 4.14
N TYR A 163 7.37 18.62 5.45
CA TYR A 163 7.48 19.74 6.38
C TYR A 163 8.87 20.40 6.35
N TYR A 164 9.94 19.60 6.29
CA TYR A 164 11.32 20.11 6.41
C TYR A 164 11.98 20.44 5.06
N VAL A 165 11.59 19.79 3.98
CA VAL A 165 12.27 19.98 2.67
C VAL A 165 11.88 21.27 1.95
N PRO A 166 10.60 21.72 1.93
CA PRO A 166 10.23 22.93 1.23
C PRO A 166 10.86 24.19 1.84
N SER A 167 11.27 25.13 0.98
CA SER A 167 11.73 26.46 1.41
C SER A 167 10.61 27.35 1.95
N THR A 168 9.35 27.02 1.63
CA THR A 168 8.16 27.71 2.13
C THR A 168 7.49 26.88 3.21
N PRO A 169 7.07 27.47 4.35
CA PRO A 169 6.43 26.73 5.43
C PRO A 169 5.13 26.09 4.95
N VAL A 170 4.99 24.80 5.24
CA VAL A 170 3.77 24.04 4.94
C VAL A 170 2.75 24.30 6.05
N HIS A 171 1.63 24.91 5.70
CA HIS A 171 0.52 25.13 6.62
C HIS A 171 -0.49 23.96 6.52
N ALA A 172 -0.06 22.78 7.00
CA ALA A 172 -0.98 21.67 7.13
C ALA A 172 -1.87 21.89 8.36
N HIS A 173 -3.16 21.99 8.14
CA HIS A 173 -4.16 22.09 9.20
C HIS A 173 -5.04 20.86 9.18
N VAL A 174 -4.94 20.02 10.21
CA VAL A 174 -5.80 18.84 10.32
C VAL A 174 -7.21 19.30 10.67
N SER A 175 -8.10 19.24 9.69
CA SER A 175 -9.49 19.64 9.84
C SER A 175 -10.26 18.68 10.78
N SER A 176 -9.96 17.39 10.71
CA SER A 176 -10.62 16.34 11.50
C SER A 176 -9.72 15.12 11.61
N TRP A 177 -9.22 14.83 12.82
CA TRP A 177 -8.40 13.66 13.10
C TRP A 177 -9.11 12.32 12.80
N PRO A 178 -10.39 12.12 13.19
CA PRO A 178 -11.09 10.88 12.87
C PRO A 178 -11.21 10.63 11.35
N PHE A 179 -11.51 11.68 10.58
CA PHE A 179 -11.61 11.59 9.14
C PHE A 179 -10.26 11.25 8.49
N LEU A 180 -9.18 11.90 8.93
CA LEU A 180 -7.82 11.61 8.45
C LEU A 180 -7.46 10.13 8.68
N ILE A 181 -7.69 9.62 9.89
CA ILE A 181 -7.38 8.22 10.25
C ILE A 181 -8.18 7.24 9.38
N VAL A 182 -9.48 7.48 9.23
CA VAL A 182 -10.34 6.61 8.40
C VAL A 182 -9.89 6.63 6.93
N VAL A 183 -9.61 7.80 6.37
CA VAL A 183 -9.11 7.91 4.99
C VAL A 183 -7.76 7.23 4.84
N MET A 184 -6.83 7.40 5.77
CA MET A 184 -5.52 6.74 5.73
C MET A 184 -5.65 5.22 5.75
N ILE A 185 -6.50 4.68 6.62
CA ILE A 185 -6.74 3.23 6.71
C ILE A 185 -7.37 2.70 5.41
N LEU A 186 -8.43 3.35 4.91
CA LEU A 186 -9.10 2.93 3.68
C LEU A 186 -8.19 3.03 2.46
N ALA A 187 -7.42 4.13 2.34
CA ALA A 187 -6.46 4.32 1.26
C ALA A 187 -5.35 3.26 1.29
N SER A 188 -4.84 2.93 2.48
CA SER A 188 -3.78 1.93 2.65
C SER A 188 -4.27 0.52 2.34
N LEU A 189 -5.47 0.15 2.78
CA LEU A 189 -6.10 -1.13 2.43
C LEU A 189 -6.38 -1.22 0.93
N LEU A 190 -6.86 -0.12 0.33
CA LEU A 190 -7.13 -0.05 -1.10
C LEU A 190 -5.85 -0.23 -1.94
N ALA A 191 -4.74 0.38 -1.52
CA ALA A 191 -3.45 0.21 -2.18
C ALA A 191 -2.97 -1.26 -2.12
N GLY A 192 -3.14 -1.92 -0.97
CA GLY A 192 -2.86 -3.36 -0.82
C GLY A 192 -3.75 -4.25 -1.68
N ALA A 193 -5.05 -3.95 -1.73
CA ALA A 193 -6.01 -4.67 -2.57
C ALA A 193 -5.69 -4.53 -4.07
N LEU A 194 -5.29 -3.33 -4.50
CA LEU A 194 -4.84 -3.07 -5.86
C LEU A 194 -3.53 -3.82 -6.16
N GLY A 195 -2.60 -3.88 -5.20
CA GLY A 195 -1.38 -4.68 -5.29
C GLY A 195 -1.67 -6.18 -5.43
N LEU A 196 -2.64 -6.70 -4.67
CA LEU A 196 -3.09 -8.09 -4.78
C LEU A 196 -3.72 -8.36 -6.15
N PHE A 197 -4.58 -7.48 -6.63
CA PHE A 197 -5.20 -7.60 -7.95
C PHE A 197 -4.15 -7.60 -9.07
N ILE A 198 -3.20 -6.67 -9.06
CA ILE A 198 -2.10 -6.62 -10.05
C ILE A 198 -1.24 -7.87 -9.95
N GLY A 199 -0.77 -8.23 -8.74
CA GLY A 199 0.12 -9.37 -8.52
C GLY A 199 -0.49 -10.71 -8.93
N THR A 200 -1.81 -10.83 -8.85
CA THR A 200 -2.52 -12.05 -9.29
C THR A 200 -2.96 -12.04 -10.75
N SER A 201 -3.07 -10.88 -11.38
CA SER A 201 -3.54 -10.77 -12.78
C SER A 201 -2.42 -10.90 -13.81
N VAL A 202 -1.16 -10.64 -13.39
CA VAL A 202 -0.02 -10.48 -14.31
C VAL A 202 1.05 -11.55 -14.06
N LYS A 203 1.75 -11.94 -15.11
CA LYS A 203 2.90 -12.84 -14.98
C LYS A 203 4.02 -12.19 -14.18
N PRO A 204 4.77 -12.93 -13.34
CA PRO A 204 5.83 -12.40 -12.50
C PRO A 204 6.85 -11.51 -13.25
N GLN A 205 7.23 -11.93 -14.46
CA GLN A 205 8.21 -11.22 -15.29
C GLN A 205 7.72 -9.86 -15.81
N GLN A 206 6.39 -9.63 -15.84
CA GLN A 206 5.76 -8.44 -16.39
C GLN A 206 5.43 -7.39 -15.31
N ILE A 207 5.65 -7.68 -14.03
CA ILE A 207 5.27 -6.77 -12.95
C ILE A 207 6.00 -5.43 -13.06
N GLY A 208 7.30 -5.42 -13.37
CA GLY A 208 8.05 -4.18 -13.58
C GLY A 208 7.48 -3.31 -14.70
N LEU A 209 7.05 -3.94 -15.79
CA LEU A 209 6.41 -3.24 -16.92
C LEU A 209 5.06 -2.64 -16.51
N ILE A 210 4.26 -3.35 -15.71
CA ILE A 210 2.98 -2.86 -15.19
C ILE A 210 3.17 -1.63 -14.30
N PHE A 211 4.20 -1.60 -13.48
CA PHE A 211 4.50 -0.40 -12.69
C PHE A 211 4.74 0.83 -13.58
N GLY A 212 5.48 0.69 -14.68
CA GLY A 212 5.74 1.80 -15.62
C GLY A 212 4.53 2.17 -16.48
N VAL A 213 3.80 1.19 -17.00
CA VAL A 213 2.76 1.41 -18.01
C VAL A 213 1.38 1.65 -17.39
N VAL A 214 1.09 1.08 -16.22
CA VAL A 214 -0.24 1.19 -15.58
C VAL A 214 -0.18 2.09 -14.35
N VAL A 215 0.72 1.80 -13.40
CA VAL A 215 0.73 2.50 -12.11
C VAL A 215 1.15 3.96 -12.27
N MET A 216 2.13 4.26 -13.12
CA MET A 216 2.56 5.64 -13.39
C MET A 216 1.44 6.52 -13.99
N PRO A 217 0.80 6.16 -15.12
CA PRO A 217 -0.29 6.97 -15.67
C PRO A 217 -1.47 7.13 -14.70
N ILE A 218 -1.86 6.07 -14.01
CA ILE A 218 -2.93 6.12 -12.99
C ILE A 218 -2.56 7.14 -11.90
N THR A 219 -1.30 7.21 -11.48
CA THR A 219 -0.82 8.17 -10.48
C THR A 219 -0.92 9.60 -10.98
N PHE A 220 -0.46 9.88 -12.20
CA PHE A 220 -0.53 11.23 -12.78
C PHE A 220 -1.97 11.71 -12.97
N LEU A 221 -2.87 10.82 -13.34
CA LEU A 221 -4.30 11.10 -13.48
C LEU A 221 -5.05 11.06 -12.14
N GLY A 222 -4.36 10.80 -11.03
CA GLY A 222 -4.94 10.67 -9.68
C GLY A 222 -5.21 11.97 -8.94
N CYS A 223 -5.22 13.12 -9.60
CA CYS A 223 -5.37 14.45 -8.97
C CYS A 223 -4.37 14.67 -7.82
N VAL A 224 -3.18 14.08 -7.95
CA VAL A 224 -2.13 14.14 -6.93
C VAL A 224 -1.52 15.54 -6.86
N TYR A 225 -1.22 16.12 -8.01
CA TYR A 225 -0.50 17.40 -8.15
C TYR A 225 -1.41 18.61 -8.24
N TYR A 226 -2.71 18.40 -8.43
CA TYR A 226 -3.74 19.43 -8.57
C TYR A 226 -5.07 18.94 -7.96
N PRO A 227 -5.87 19.83 -7.38
CA PRO A 227 -7.20 19.47 -6.87
C PRO A 227 -8.16 19.13 -8.03
N TRP A 228 -9.04 18.15 -7.80
CA TRP A 228 -10.08 17.78 -8.76
C TRP A 228 -10.99 18.97 -9.17
N ALA A 229 -11.20 19.92 -8.24
CA ALA A 229 -12.01 21.12 -8.49
C ALA A 229 -11.45 21.98 -9.64
N GLN A 230 -10.14 21.99 -9.85
CA GLN A 230 -9.50 22.78 -10.93
C GLN A 230 -9.75 22.24 -12.34
N LEU A 231 -10.23 21.01 -12.47
CA LEU A 231 -10.57 20.42 -13.76
C LEU A 231 -11.90 20.96 -14.36
N GLY A 232 -12.47 22.03 -13.77
CA GLY A 232 -13.73 22.62 -14.22
C GLY A 232 -13.78 23.04 -15.70
N GLY A 233 -12.63 23.42 -16.26
CA GLY A 233 -12.50 23.79 -17.68
C GLY A 233 -12.46 22.62 -18.68
N MET A 234 -12.33 21.35 -18.19
CA MET A 234 -12.19 20.16 -19.02
C MET A 234 -13.15 19.05 -18.54
N PRO A 235 -14.45 19.13 -18.88
CA PRO A 235 -15.46 18.22 -18.30
C PRO A 235 -15.18 16.74 -18.61
N PHE A 236 -14.67 16.42 -19.79
CA PHE A 236 -14.34 15.05 -20.18
C PHE A 236 -13.27 14.44 -19.28
N ILE A 237 -12.19 15.17 -19.00
CA ILE A 237 -11.13 14.72 -18.09
C ILE A 237 -11.65 14.67 -16.66
N LYS A 238 -12.41 15.68 -16.22
CA LYS A 238 -12.96 15.79 -14.87
C LYS A 238 -13.78 14.56 -14.47
N TYR A 239 -14.60 14.04 -15.37
CA TYR A 239 -15.41 12.83 -15.10
C TYR A 239 -14.61 11.54 -15.39
N GLY A 240 -13.72 11.56 -16.38
CA GLY A 240 -12.91 10.40 -16.69
C GLY A 240 -11.96 9.97 -15.57
N VAL A 241 -11.39 10.92 -14.84
CA VAL A 241 -10.49 10.61 -13.71
C VAL A 241 -11.21 9.99 -12.51
N LEU A 242 -12.54 10.09 -12.41
CA LEU A 242 -13.31 9.48 -11.31
C LEU A 242 -13.31 7.93 -11.33
N ILE A 243 -12.93 7.32 -12.44
CA ILE A 243 -12.72 5.86 -12.53
C ILE A 243 -11.46 5.45 -11.77
N ASN A 244 -10.57 6.40 -11.52
CA ASN A 244 -9.30 6.16 -10.86
C ASN A 244 -9.46 6.22 -9.33
N PRO A 245 -9.18 5.14 -8.59
CA PRO A 245 -9.31 5.10 -7.13
C PRO A 245 -8.37 6.09 -6.41
N ILE A 246 -7.24 6.46 -7.04
CA ILE A 246 -6.25 7.36 -6.44
C ILE A 246 -6.80 8.78 -6.27
N VAL A 247 -7.73 9.20 -7.12
CA VAL A 247 -8.40 10.49 -6.98
C VAL A 247 -9.07 10.61 -5.61
N TYR A 248 -9.74 9.57 -5.15
CA TYR A 248 -10.41 9.57 -3.85
C TYR A 248 -9.41 9.47 -2.69
N MET A 249 -8.24 8.83 -2.89
CA MET A 249 -7.16 8.83 -1.90
C MET A 249 -6.57 10.24 -1.74
N SER A 250 -6.22 10.89 -2.85
CA SER A 250 -5.62 12.23 -2.84
C SER A 250 -6.60 13.30 -2.36
N GLU A 251 -7.85 13.28 -2.83
CA GLU A 251 -8.89 14.21 -2.38
C GLU A 251 -9.31 13.97 -0.93
N GLY A 252 -9.32 12.72 -0.46
CA GLY A 252 -9.60 12.39 0.93
C GLY A 252 -8.54 12.94 1.89
N LEU A 253 -7.26 12.75 1.56
CA LEU A 253 -6.17 13.33 2.33
C LEU A 253 -6.16 14.87 2.23
N ARG A 254 -6.54 15.43 1.07
CA ARG A 254 -6.68 16.88 0.90
C ARG A 254 -7.80 17.44 1.77
N ALA A 255 -8.96 16.81 1.81
CA ALA A 255 -10.07 17.20 2.67
C ALA A 255 -9.72 17.13 4.17
N ALA A 256 -8.79 16.25 4.55
CA ALA A 256 -8.33 16.11 5.93
C ALA A 256 -7.23 17.12 6.34
N LEU A 257 -6.32 17.46 5.40
CA LEU A 257 -5.09 18.20 5.71
C LEU A 257 -5.07 19.64 5.22
N THR A 258 -5.97 20.04 4.33
CA THR A 258 -5.98 21.39 3.75
C THR A 258 -7.35 22.04 3.84
N PRO A 259 -7.43 23.35 4.16
CA PRO A 259 -8.71 24.08 4.21
C PRO A 259 -9.28 24.43 2.82
N GLY A 260 -8.64 23.95 1.73
CA GLY A 260 -9.03 24.29 0.35
C GLY A 260 -10.30 23.60 -0.13
N GLN A 261 -10.65 23.85 -1.40
CA GLN A 261 -11.76 23.15 -2.07
C GLN A 261 -11.43 21.68 -2.22
N HIS A 262 -12.31 20.83 -1.76
CA HIS A 262 -12.19 19.36 -1.83
C HIS A 262 -13.55 18.74 -2.25
N MET A 263 -13.49 17.49 -2.65
CA MET A 263 -14.68 16.70 -2.95
C MET A 263 -15.50 16.42 -1.68
N ASN A 264 -16.80 16.13 -1.83
CA ASN A 264 -17.64 15.77 -0.69
C ASN A 264 -17.09 14.57 0.07
N GLN A 265 -16.91 14.71 1.39
CA GLN A 265 -16.32 13.68 2.27
C GLN A 265 -17.09 12.35 2.23
N MET A 266 -18.43 12.41 2.19
CA MET A 266 -19.26 11.19 2.09
C MET A 266 -19.04 10.46 0.76
N LEU A 267 -18.92 11.21 -0.35
CA LEU A 267 -18.61 10.63 -1.66
C LEU A 267 -17.23 9.95 -1.64
N ILE A 268 -16.23 10.60 -1.06
CA ILE A 268 -14.89 10.04 -0.93
C ILE A 268 -14.92 8.70 -0.18
N LEU A 269 -15.52 8.67 1.01
CA LEU A 269 -15.60 7.44 1.81
C LEU A 269 -16.38 6.33 1.11
N THR A 270 -17.50 6.67 0.48
CA THR A 270 -18.32 5.70 -0.27
C THR A 270 -17.53 5.10 -1.44
N MET A 271 -16.82 5.92 -2.18
CA MET A 271 -16.04 5.45 -3.33
C MET A 271 -14.79 4.67 -2.89
N LEU A 272 -14.09 5.10 -1.85
CA LEU A 272 -12.96 4.33 -1.30
C LEU A 272 -13.39 2.94 -0.83
N THR A 273 -14.52 2.85 -0.12
CA THR A 273 -15.05 1.55 0.33
C THR A 273 -15.56 0.68 -0.83
N ALA A 274 -16.20 1.27 -1.83
CA ALA A 274 -16.65 0.55 -3.02
C ALA A 274 -15.48 -0.01 -3.84
N PHE A 275 -14.45 0.80 -4.11
CA PHE A 275 -13.24 0.34 -4.79
C PHE A 275 -12.47 -0.70 -3.96
N LEU A 276 -12.38 -0.52 -2.64
CA LEU A 276 -11.77 -1.49 -1.74
C LEU A 276 -12.48 -2.85 -1.84
N ALA A 277 -13.80 -2.88 -1.74
CA ALA A 277 -14.59 -4.10 -1.85
C ALA A 277 -14.42 -4.76 -3.22
N LEU A 278 -14.49 -3.97 -4.30
CA LEU A 278 -14.32 -4.45 -5.67
C LEU A 278 -12.93 -5.06 -5.89
N LEU A 279 -11.87 -4.33 -5.56
CA LEU A 279 -10.48 -4.78 -5.80
C LEU A 279 -10.10 -5.94 -4.89
N THR A 280 -10.58 -5.96 -3.63
CA THR A 280 -10.37 -7.09 -2.72
C THR A 280 -11.05 -8.35 -3.26
N THR A 281 -12.28 -8.26 -3.72
CA THR A 281 -12.99 -9.43 -4.28
C THR A 281 -12.34 -9.93 -5.56
N LEU A 282 -11.94 -9.05 -6.47
CA LEU A 282 -11.23 -9.41 -7.69
C LEU A 282 -9.83 -9.98 -7.39
N GLY A 283 -9.11 -9.37 -6.46
CA GLY A 283 -7.79 -9.84 -6.04
C GLY A 283 -7.84 -11.22 -5.38
N ILE A 284 -8.77 -11.46 -4.45
CA ILE A 284 -8.96 -12.77 -3.81
C ILE A 284 -9.36 -13.82 -4.85
N ARG A 285 -10.28 -13.51 -5.77
CA ARG A 285 -10.65 -14.45 -6.86
C ARG A 285 -9.45 -14.77 -7.75
N GLY A 286 -8.66 -13.77 -8.11
CA GLY A 286 -7.42 -13.97 -8.87
C GLY A 286 -6.41 -14.83 -8.13
N PHE A 287 -6.26 -14.60 -6.82
CA PHE A 287 -5.36 -15.36 -5.95
C PHE A 287 -5.79 -16.83 -5.85
N LEU A 288 -7.07 -17.08 -5.54
CA LEU A 288 -7.62 -18.43 -5.49
C LEU A 288 -7.45 -19.19 -6.81
N ARG A 289 -7.75 -18.52 -7.93
CA ARG A 289 -7.62 -19.12 -9.27
C ARG A 289 -6.18 -19.48 -9.61
N ARG A 290 -5.21 -18.78 -9.06
CA ARG A 290 -3.78 -19.02 -9.32
C ARG A 290 -3.16 -20.08 -8.42
N VAL A 291 -3.74 -20.27 -7.22
CA VAL A 291 -3.26 -21.22 -6.22
C VAL A 291 -3.93 -22.59 -6.38
N ILE A 292 -5.22 -22.62 -6.75
CA ILE A 292 -6.01 -23.85 -6.80
C ILE A 292 -6.14 -24.39 -8.25
N GLY A 293 -6.01 -23.51 -9.25
CA GLY A 293 -6.10 -23.86 -10.68
C GLY A 293 -4.77 -24.02 -11.33
#